data_65eff5a91b749356853d143b7919402a
#
_entry.id   65eff5a91b749356853d143b7919402a
#
_cell.length_a   1.000
_cell.length_b   1.000
_cell.length_c   1.000
_cell.angle_alpha   90.00
_cell.angle_beta   90.00
_cell.angle_gamma   90.00
#
_symmetry.space_group_name_H-M   'P 1'
#
loop_
_entity.id
_entity.type
_entity.pdbx_description
1 polymer ?
#
loop_
_entity_poly.entity_id
_entity_poly.type
_entity_poly.pdbx_seq_one_letter_code
_entity_poly.pdbx_strand_id
1 'polypeptide(L)'
;MTSEVKKRIEQIRQGIVPEGYKKGKIGIVPIKWNEVPFSTLFTSTSEYTDDLKQYPLYSLTIEDGITAKTERYERSHLVKKENSYKVVRPNDYAYNPMNIRFGAVARHKGDIPVAVSGYYDIFTTVHESDLVFMDSFLTYGPMITYYNKVSTGSLVEKQRVHFSDFLEFSLALPPLEERKKIAEILDTQDKTIELQGRKIEELKRFKKGCLEKMFPRKGQKVPEKRFPGFTDNW
;
A
#
# COMPACT_ATOMS: atom_id res chain seq x y z
N MET A 1 -13.26 -16.66 -19.36
CA MET A 1 -11.85 -16.70 -19.82
C MET A 1 -11.76 -17.73 -20.93
N THR A 2 -11.29 -17.34 -22.12
CA THR A 2 -11.19 -18.23 -23.30
C THR A 2 -10.14 -19.32 -23.10
N SER A 3 -10.25 -20.46 -23.86
CA SER A 3 -9.29 -21.56 -23.83
C SER A 3 -7.86 -21.08 -24.18
N GLU A 4 -7.76 -20.15 -25.11
CA GLU A 4 -6.49 -19.58 -25.57
C GLU A 4 -5.80 -18.74 -24.47
N VAL A 5 -6.57 -17.95 -23.72
CA VAL A 5 -6.04 -17.18 -22.58
C VAL A 5 -5.53 -18.11 -21.48
N LYS A 6 -6.26 -19.22 -21.20
CA LYS A 6 -5.81 -20.23 -20.21
C LYS A 6 -4.49 -20.87 -20.62
N LYS A 7 -4.36 -21.27 -21.91
CA LYS A 7 -3.14 -21.84 -22.46
C LYS A 7 -1.95 -20.89 -22.33
N ARG A 8 -2.15 -19.63 -22.65
CA ARG A 8 -1.12 -18.58 -22.53
C ARG A 8 -0.66 -18.36 -21.10
N ILE A 9 -1.60 -18.29 -20.15
CA ILE A 9 -1.28 -18.19 -18.72
C ILE A 9 -0.44 -19.37 -18.26
N GLU A 10 -0.79 -20.58 -18.69
CA GLU A 10 -0.05 -21.79 -18.31
C GLU A 10 1.36 -21.79 -18.90
N GLN A 11 1.54 -21.39 -20.14
CA GLN A 11 2.86 -21.21 -20.75
C GLN A 11 3.72 -20.22 -19.95
N ILE A 12 3.15 -19.07 -19.58
CA ILE A 12 3.86 -18.06 -18.78
C ILE A 12 4.27 -18.63 -17.40
N ARG A 13 3.39 -19.38 -16.73
CA ARG A 13 3.70 -20.04 -15.45
C ARG A 13 4.85 -21.04 -15.55
N GLN A 14 4.96 -21.72 -16.68
CA GLN A 14 6.05 -22.66 -17.00
C GLN A 14 7.34 -21.94 -17.49
N GLY A 15 7.36 -20.61 -17.54
CA GLY A 15 8.49 -19.83 -18.05
C GLY A 15 8.64 -19.85 -19.57
N ILE A 16 7.66 -20.41 -20.29
CA ILE A 16 7.60 -20.43 -21.76
C ILE A 16 7.05 -19.09 -22.24
N VAL A 17 7.73 -18.44 -23.16
CA VAL A 17 7.32 -17.17 -23.77
C VAL A 17 6.29 -17.43 -24.86
N PRO A 18 5.02 -17.06 -24.70
CA PRO A 18 4.00 -17.20 -25.71
C PRO A 18 4.25 -16.28 -26.91
N GLU A 19 3.63 -16.57 -28.03
CA GLU A 19 3.59 -15.66 -29.18
C GLU A 19 2.99 -14.29 -28.78
N GLY A 20 3.60 -13.18 -29.21
CA GLY A 20 3.23 -11.83 -28.87
C GLY A 20 3.75 -11.33 -27.51
N TYR A 21 4.61 -12.13 -26.86
CA TYR A 21 5.24 -11.79 -25.58
C TYR A 21 6.77 -11.78 -25.65
N LYS A 22 7.43 -11.13 -24.67
CA LYS A 22 8.90 -11.10 -24.50
C LYS A 22 9.26 -11.25 -23.03
N LYS A 23 10.50 -11.67 -22.75
CA LYS A 23 11.05 -11.64 -21.40
C LYS A 23 11.40 -10.19 -21.03
N GLY A 24 10.84 -9.72 -19.92
CA GLY A 24 11.20 -8.44 -19.29
C GLY A 24 11.92 -8.67 -17.97
N LYS A 25 12.34 -7.59 -17.31
CA LYS A 25 13.04 -7.63 -16.01
C LYS A 25 12.18 -8.19 -14.87
N ILE A 26 10.88 -8.00 -14.96
CA ILE A 26 9.89 -8.37 -13.93
C ILE A 26 8.94 -9.49 -14.37
N GLY A 27 9.30 -10.23 -15.44
CA GLY A 27 8.52 -11.35 -15.94
C GLY A 27 8.31 -11.33 -17.45
N ILE A 28 7.39 -12.16 -17.94
CA ILE A 28 7.00 -12.23 -19.34
C ILE A 28 5.90 -11.22 -19.60
N VAL A 29 6.13 -10.29 -20.53
CA VAL A 29 5.28 -9.15 -20.82
C VAL A 29 4.92 -9.09 -22.32
N PRO A 30 3.82 -8.44 -22.72
CA PRO A 30 3.50 -8.20 -24.12
C PRO A 30 4.63 -7.49 -24.88
N ILE A 31 4.90 -7.85 -26.13
CA ILE A 31 5.94 -7.23 -26.97
C ILE A 31 5.71 -5.71 -27.10
N LYS A 32 4.44 -5.28 -27.17
CA LYS A 32 4.04 -3.87 -27.30
C LYS A 32 4.29 -3.01 -26.07
N TRP A 33 4.64 -3.61 -24.91
CA TRP A 33 5.02 -2.84 -23.74
C TRP A 33 6.45 -2.31 -23.89
N ASN A 34 6.62 -1.02 -23.72
CA ASN A 34 7.90 -0.35 -23.88
C ASN A 34 8.63 -0.23 -22.55
N GLU A 35 9.95 -0.31 -22.59
CA GLU A 35 10.81 0.03 -21.45
C GLU A 35 10.65 1.54 -21.13
N VAL A 36 10.29 1.83 -19.89
CA VAL A 36 10.09 3.21 -19.40
C VAL A 36 11.00 3.43 -18.21
N PRO A 37 11.90 4.42 -18.25
CA PRO A 37 12.74 4.79 -17.13
C PRO A 37 11.90 5.40 -16.00
N PHE A 38 12.14 4.98 -14.75
CA PHE A 38 11.42 5.53 -13.60
C PHE A 38 11.70 7.00 -13.36
N SER A 39 12.87 7.49 -13.75
CA SER A 39 13.21 8.93 -13.76
C SER A 39 12.28 9.79 -14.63
N THR A 40 11.58 9.19 -15.61
CA THR A 40 10.56 9.88 -16.40
C THR A 40 9.15 9.83 -15.80
N LEU A 41 8.94 8.98 -14.82
CA LEU A 41 7.65 8.74 -14.16
C LEU A 41 7.55 9.40 -12.79
N PHE A 42 8.70 9.57 -12.12
CA PHE A 42 8.75 10.03 -10.74
C PHE A 42 9.70 11.21 -10.57
N THR A 43 9.31 12.12 -9.68
CA THR A 43 10.13 13.26 -9.27
C THR A 43 10.35 13.20 -7.76
N SER A 44 11.62 13.29 -7.33
CA SER A 44 11.95 13.35 -5.90
C SER A 44 11.46 14.65 -5.28
N THR A 45 10.92 14.56 -4.07
CA THR A 45 10.59 15.70 -3.23
C THR A 45 11.38 15.58 -1.93
N SER A 46 11.86 16.71 -1.39
CA SER A 46 12.68 16.70 -0.18
C SER A 46 12.40 17.95 0.65
N GLU A 47 11.27 17.93 1.34
CA GLU A 47 10.90 18.95 2.30
C GLU A 47 11.08 18.38 3.70
N TYR A 48 11.94 19.00 4.53
CA TYR A 48 12.18 18.58 5.91
C TYR A 48 11.33 19.41 6.87
N THR A 49 10.98 18.82 8.00
CA THR A 49 10.27 19.48 9.08
C THR A 49 10.64 18.91 10.45
N ASP A 50 10.60 19.76 11.46
CA ASP A 50 10.60 19.38 12.87
C ASP A 50 9.29 19.83 13.57
N ASP A 51 8.37 20.45 12.82
CA ASP A 51 7.07 20.91 13.33
C ASP A 51 6.00 19.82 13.23
N LEU A 52 5.96 18.96 14.24
CA LEU A 52 4.95 17.90 14.34
C LEU A 52 3.56 18.40 14.78
N LYS A 53 3.39 19.71 15.08
CA LYS A 53 2.08 20.31 15.32
C LYS A 53 1.40 20.64 14.00
N GLN A 54 2.18 21.17 13.05
CA GLN A 54 1.71 21.46 11.70
C GLN A 54 1.58 20.16 10.85
N TYR A 55 2.53 19.23 10.99
CA TYR A 55 2.60 17.98 10.24
C TYR A 55 2.51 16.77 11.19
N PRO A 56 1.32 16.19 11.37
CA PRO A 56 1.16 15.02 12.25
C PRO A 56 2.08 13.87 11.86
N LEU A 57 2.63 13.17 12.85
CA LEU A 57 3.60 12.09 12.61
C LEU A 57 2.90 10.80 12.16
N TYR A 58 3.32 10.33 11.01
CA TYR A 58 2.85 9.09 10.38
C TYR A 58 4.00 8.09 10.21
N SER A 59 3.68 6.84 9.94
CA SER A 59 4.65 5.80 9.61
C SER A 59 4.24 5.07 8.34
N LEU A 60 5.23 4.56 7.62
CA LEU A 60 5.02 3.68 6.48
C LEU A 60 5.06 2.23 6.96
N THR A 61 3.95 1.51 6.77
CA THR A 61 3.84 0.06 7.00
C THR A 61 3.63 -0.66 5.67
N ILE A 62 3.89 -1.96 5.64
CA ILE A 62 3.71 -2.77 4.43
C ILE A 62 2.22 -3.05 4.21
N GLU A 63 1.47 -3.31 5.31
CA GLU A 63 0.06 -3.69 5.25
C GLU A 63 -0.86 -2.49 5.00
N ASP A 64 -0.66 -1.39 5.75
CA ASP A 64 -1.61 -0.27 5.78
C ASP A 64 -1.09 0.99 5.06
N GLY A 65 0.13 0.93 4.50
CA GLY A 65 0.77 2.08 3.86
C GLY A 65 1.13 3.19 4.85
N ILE A 66 0.80 4.45 4.51
CA ILE A 66 1.11 5.62 5.33
C ILE A 66 -0.05 5.87 6.31
N THR A 67 0.18 5.58 7.60
CA THR A 67 -0.83 5.66 8.66
C THR A 67 -0.35 6.46 9.86
N ALA A 68 -1.29 7.06 10.61
CA ALA A 68 -0.97 7.79 11.82
C ALA A 68 -0.25 6.89 12.84
N LYS A 69 0.82 7.40 13.43
CA LYS A 69 1.44 6.71 14.58
C LYS A 69 0.51 6.75 15.76
N THR A 70 0.22 5.59 16.34
CA THR A 70 -0.51 5.51 17.61
C THR A 70 0.37 6.02 18.77
N GLU A 71 -0.24 6.60 19.80
CA GLU A 71 0.41 7.19 20.99
C GLU A 71 1.47 6.28 21.65
N ARG A 72 1.38 4.98 21.45
CA ARG A 72 2.35 3.98 21.93
C ARG A 72 3.77 4.16 21.38
N TYR A 73 3.95 4.98 20.33
CA TYR A 73 5.24 5.26 19.68
C TYR A 73 5.71 6.70 19.86
N GLU A 74 5.14 7.48 20.79
CA GLU A 74 5.65 8.80 21.17
C GLU A 74 6.98 8.72 21.92
N ARG A 75 7.99 8.20 21.25
CA ARG A 75 9.41 8.46 21.61
C ARG A 75 9.91 9.78 21.02
N SER A 76 9.00 10.66 20.63
CA SER A 76 9.29 11.98 20.04
C SER A 76 10.12 12.89 20.95
N HIS A 77 10.12 12.63 22.27
CA HIS A 77 10.92 13.40 23.22
C HIS A 77 12.42 13.07 23.21
N LEU A 78 12.86 12.04 22.51
CA LEU A 78 14.25 11.54 22.58
C LEU A 78 15.12 11.89 21.38
N VAL A 79 14.58 12.42 20.28
CA VAL A 79 15.36 12.75 19.08
C VAL A 79 15.20 14.22 18.73
N LYS A 80 15.97 15.08 19.41
CA LYS A 80 16.22 16.48 19.02
C LYS A 80 17.35 16.52 17.96
N LYS A 81 17.14 15.98 16.80
CA LYS A 81 18.04 16.16 15.68
C LYS A 81 17.32 16.96 14.60
N GLU A 82 17.92 18.04 14.17
CA GLU A 82 17.42 18.84 13.04
C GLU A 82 17.18 17.96 11.82
N ASN A 83 16.14 18.24 11.06
CA ASN A 83 15.75 17.51 9.84
C ASN A 83 15.44 16.01 10.11
N SER A 84 14.83 15.71 11.25
CA SER A 84 14.49 14.32 11.62
C SER A 84 13.34 13.75 10.82
N TYR A 85 12.51 14.60 10.21
CA TYR A 85 11.30 14.22 9.49
C TYR A 85 11.25 14.84 8.11
N LYS A 86 10.55 14.17 7.19
CA LYS A 86 10.20 14.68 5.86
C LYS A 86 8.69 14.82 5.73
N VAL A 87 8.27 15.86 5.02
CA VAL A 87 6.86 16.11 4.70
C VAL A 87 6.44 15.22 3.54
N VAL A 88 5.26 14.59 3.69
CA VAL A 88 4.56 13.84 2.63
C VAL A 88 3.25 14.55 2.37
N ARG A 89 3.09 15.08 1.18
CA ARG A 89 1.86 15.78 0.76
C ARG A 89 0.83 14.77 0.23
N PRO A 90 -0.45 15.13 0.17
CA PRO A 90 -1.44 14.32 -0.54
C PRO A 90 -0.94 13.92 -1.93
N ASN A 91 -1.06 12.63 -2.26
CA ASN A 91 -0.58 11.97 -3.47
C ASN A 91 0.94 11.77 -3.62
N ASP A 92 1.78 12.25 -2.69
CA ASP A 92 3.18 11.85 -2.64
C ASP A 92 3.31 10.40 -2.14
N TYR A 93 4.39 9.75 -2.55
CA TYR A 93 4.80 8.44 -2.09
C TYR A 93 5.90 8.55 -1.04
N ALA A 94 5.80 7.75 0.01
CA ALA A 94 6.92 7.48 0.90
C ALA A 94 7.55 6.13 0.55
N TYR A 95 8.85 6.07 0.56
CA TYR A 95 9.68 4.94 0.16
C TYR A 95 10.71 4.63 1.24
N ASN A 96 10.71 3.41 1.76
CA ASN A 96 11.71 2.97 2.72
C ASN A 96 12.80 2.13 2.03
N PRO A 97 14.03 2.64 1.87
CA PRO A 97 15.10 1.97 1.12
C PRO A 97 15.44 0.55 1.60
N MET A 98 15.36 0.29 2.90
CA MET A 98 15.63 -1.04 3.47
C MET A 98 14.47 -2.01 3.30
N ASN A 99 13.24 -1.51 3.41
CA ASN A 99 12.05 -2.34 3.46
C ASN A 99 11.28 -2.40 2.14
N ILE A 100 11.72 -1.67 1.09
CA ILE A 100 11.12 -1.73 -0.25
C ILE A 100 11.08 -3.17 -0.80
N ARG A 101 12.07 -3.98 -0.49
CA ARG A 101 12.16 -5.39 -0.84
C ARG A 101 11.07 -6.27 -0.21
N PHE A 102 10.29 -5.70 0.71
CA PHE A 102 9.09 -6.28 1.31
C PHE A 102 7.83 -5.52 0.90
N GLY A 103 7.96 -4.48 0.09
CA GLY A 103 6.84 -3.66 -0.41
C GLY A 103 6.60 -2.36 0.37
N ALA A 104 7.58 -1.87 1.18
CA ALA A 104 7.44 -0.63 1.93
C ALA A 104 7.57 0.61 1.02
N VAL A 105 6.59 0.82 0.19
CA VAL A 105 6.33 2.01 -0.60
C VAL A 105 4.82 2.23 -0.67
N ALA A 106 4.35 3.44 -0.38
CA ALA A 106 2.94 3.75 -0.45
C ALA A 106 2.69 5.23 -0.73
N ARG A 107 1.58 5.51 -1.43
CA ARG A 107 1.07 6.85 -1.63
C ARG A 107 0.32 7.35 -0.40
N HIS A 108 0.50 8.61 -0.07
CA HIS A 108 -0.32 9.28 0.92
C HIS A 108 -1.71 9.60 0.35
N LYS A 109 -2.72 8.87 0.83
CA LYS A 109 -4.12 8.99 0.37
C LYS A 109 -4.97 9.93 1.24
N GLY A 110 -4.35 10.57 2.26
CA GLY A 110 -5.03 11.56 3.10
C GLY A 110 -5.07 12.95 2.48
N ASP A 111 -5.86 13.84 3.09
CA ASP A 111 -6.13 15.18 2.57
C ASP A 111 -5.18 16.26 3.13
N ILE A 112 -4.41 15.95 4.17
CA ILE A 112 -3.49 16.89 4.81
C ILE A 112 -2.05 16.41 4.69
N PRO A 113 -1.06 17.32 4.58
CA PRO A 113 0.34 16.94 4.65
C PRO A 113 0.70 16.34 6.01
N VAL A 114 1.57 15.34 6.01
CA VAL A 114 2.00 14.61 7.20
C VAL A 114 3.52 14.50 7.27
N ALA A 115 4.06 14.24 8.46
CA ALA A 115 5.48 13.99 8.66
C ALA A 115 5.75 12.48 8.74
N VAL A 116 6.84 12.05 8.11
CA VAL A 116 7.36 10.69 8.23
C VAL A 116 8.84 10.72 8.61
N SER A 117 9.43 9.56 8.91
CA SER A 117 10.88 9.49 9.19
C SER A 117 11.71 10.13 8.08
N GLY A 118 12.68 10.97 8.44
CA GLY A 118 13.64 11.57 7.50
C GLY A 118 14.51 10.55 6.76
N TYR A 119 14.51 9.30 7.22
CA TYR A 119 15.18 8.19 6.55
C TYR A 119 14.48 7.76 5.24
N TYR A 120 13.18 8.03 5.10
CA TYR A 120 12.44 7.68 3.89
C TYR A 120 12.73 8.66 2.76
N ASP A 121 12.65 8.18 1.53
CA ASP A 121 12.64 9.05 0.36
C ASP A 121 11.20 9.33 -0.03
N ILE A 122 10.97 10.57 -0.47
CA ILE A 122 9.64 11.04 -0.86
C ILE A 122 9.69 11.41 -2.33
N PHE A 123 8.67 10.99 -3.07
CA PHE A 123 8.56 11.29 -4.50
C PHE A 123 7.09 11.41 -4.93
N THR A 124 6.88 12.04 -6.06
CA THR A 124 5.57 12.13 -6.71
C THR A 124 5.62 11.59 -8.12
N THR A 125 4.47 11.27 -8.70
CA THR A 125 4.36 10.91 -10.11
C THR A 125 4.34 12.18 -10.96
N VAL A 126 5.00 12.13 -12.13
CA VAL A 126 4.97 13.22 -13.11
C VAL A 126 3.55 13.44 -13.65
N HIS A 127 2.77 12.36 -13.78
CA HIS A 127 1.38 12.40 -14.25
C HIS A 127 0.43 11.82 -13.22
N GLU A 128 -0.57 12.58 -12.78
CA GLU A 128 -1.59 12.13 -11.85
C GLU A 128 -2.38 10.89 -12.35
N SER A 129 -2.52 10.75 -13.67
CA SER A 129 -3.17 9.59 -14.26
C SER A 129 -2.49 8.26 -13.98
N ASP A 130 -1.24 8.26 -13.53
CA ASP A 130 -0.48 7.06 -13.19
C ASP A 130 -0.61 6.64 -11.71
N LEU A 131 -1.15 7.51 -10.84
CA LEU A 131 -1.20 7.28 -9.39
C LEU A 131 -1.79 5.92 -9.01
N VAL A 132 -3.02 5.63 -9.45
CA VAL A 132 -3.74 4.41 -9.07
C VAL A 132 -3.06 3.16 -9.64
N PHE A 133 -2.54 3.25 -10.86
CA PHE A 133 -1.76 2.16 -11.45
C PHE A 133 -0.48 1.90 -10.64
N MET A 134 0.24 2.96 -10.28
CA MET A 134 1.51 2.85 -9.54
C MET A 134 1.31 2.36 -8.11
N ASP A 135 0.20 2.68 -7.45
CA ASP A 135 -0.14 2.12 -6.12
C ASP A 135 -0.02 0.59 -6.12
N SER A 136 -0.56 -0.05 -7.14
CA SER A 136 -0.54 -1.52 -7.27
C SER A 136 0.75 -2.04 -7.92
N PHE A 137 1.27 -1.32 -8.92
CA PHE A 137 2.45 -1.76 -9.67
C PHE A 137 3.70 -1.81 -8.80
N LEU A 138 3.91 -0.81 -7.93
CA LEU A 138 5.09 -0.73 -7.07
C LEU A 138 5.13 -1.80 -5.97
N THR A 139 3.99 -2.41 -5.64
CA THR A 139 3.87 -3.37 -4.53
C THR A 139 3.53 -4.79 -4.97
N TYR A 140 3.31 -5.05 -6.29
CA TYR A 140 2.94 -6.40 -6.72
C TYR A 140 4.14 -7.38 -6.70
N GLY A 141 3.86 -8.68 -6.57
CA GLY A 141 4.86 -9.70 -6.30
C GLY A 141 6.12 -9.68 -7.19
N PRO A 142 6.03 -9.59 -8.53
CA PRO A 142 7.20 -9.48 -9.40
C PRO A 142 8.06 -8.25 -9.16
N MET A 143 7.49 -7.11 -8.76
CA MET A 143 8.27 -5.93 -8.37
C MET A 143 9.04 -6.17 -7.07
N ILE A 144 8.41 -6.77 -6.07
CA ILE A 144 9.07 -7.15 -4.81
C ILE A 144 10.22 -8.13 -5.08
N THR A 145 10.01 -9.10 -5.97
CA THR A 145 11.07 -10.02 -6.40
C THR A 145 12.21 -9.26 -7.08
N TYR A 146 11.89 -8.28 -7.92
CA TYR A 146 12.88 -7.44 -8.58
C TYR A 146 13.67 -6.60 -7.60
N TYR A 147 13.02 -5.94 -6.63
CA TYR A 147 13.71 -5.20 -5.56
C TYR A 147 14.69 -6.07 -4.79
N ASN A 148 14.29 -7.30 -4.42
CA ASN A 148 15.19 -8.24 -3.75
C ASN A 148 16.40 -8.60 -4.61
N LYS A 149 16.22 -8.76 -5.92
CA LYS A 149 17.30 -9.10 -6.86
C LYS A 149 18.32 -7.97 -7.02
N VAL A 150 17.88 -6.71 -7.00
CA VAL A 150 18.73 -5.53 -7.24
C VAL A 150 19.21 -4.87 -5.95
N SER A 151 18.73 -5.30 -4.79
CA SER A 151 19.13 -4.76 -3.51
C SER A 151 20.62 -5.00 -3.24
N THR A 152 21.30 -4.01 -2.68
CA THR A 152 22.71 -4.02 -2.35
C THR A 152 22.94 -3.97 -0.84
N GLY A 153 24.03 -4.54 -0.36
CA GLY A 153 24.41 -4.57 1.05
C GLY A 153 25.08 -5.88 1.44
N SER A 154 26.12 -5.84 2.27
CA SER A 154 26.91 -6.99 2.68
C SER A 154 26.19 -7.93 3.66
N LEU A 155 25.24 -7.40 4.44
CA LEU A 155 24.44 -8.15 5.39
C LEU A 155 22.98 -8.15 4.93
N VAL A 156 22.30 -9.28 5.04
CA VAL A 156 20.91 -9.47 4.57
C VAL A 156 19.98 -8.44 5.20
N GLU A 157 20.13 -8.15 6.49
CA GLU A 157 19.31 -7.17 7.22
C GLU A 157 19.65 -5.72 6.87
N LYS A 158 20.76 -5.45 6.18
CA LYS A 158 21.19 -4.11 5.71
C LYS A 158 21.03 -3.91 4.21
N GLN A 159 20.54 -4.93 3.50
CA GLN A 159 20.26 -4.79 2.08
C GLN A 159 19.21 -3.72 1.83
N ARG A 160 19.45 -2.89 0.82
CA ARG A 160 18.58 -1.78 0.44
C ARG A 160 18.62 -1.54 -1.06
N VAL A 161 17.60 -0.88 -1.55
CA VAL A 161 17.61 -0.26 -2.88
C VAL A 161 17.69 1.24 -2.63
N HIS A 162 18.77 1.89 -3.04
CA HIS A 162 18.89 3.33 -2.94
C HIS A 162 17.89 4.01 -3.88
N PHE A 163 17.39 5.17 -3.49
CA PHE A 163 16.39 5.86 -4.30
C PHE A 163 16.95 6.31 -5.65
N SER A 164 18.25 6.65 -5.73
CA SER A 164 18.95 6.88 -6.99
C SER A 164 18.86 5.67 -7.94
N ASP A 165 19.11 4.46 -7.40
CA ASP A 165 19.06 3.23 -8.19
C ASP A 165 17.63 2.90 -8.63
N PHE A 166 16.64 3.21 -7.74
CA PHE A 166 15.21 3.08 -8.07
C PHE A 166 14.81 3.96 -9.25
N LEU A 167 15.30 5.20 -9.32
CA LEU A 167 15.03 6.10 -10.44
C LEU A 167 15.68 5.64 -11.75
N GLU A 168 16.75 4.86 -11.68
CA GLU A 168 17.42 4.26 -12.86
C GLU A 168 16.71 3.02 -13.39
N PHE A 169 15.70 2.51 -12.70
CA PHE A 169 14.94 1.37 -13.23
C PHE A 169 14.31 1.74 -14.56
N SER A 170 14.44 0.84 -15.51
CA SER A 170 13.72 0.88 -16.77
C SER A 170 12.98 -0.45 -16.93
N LEU A 171 11.66 -0.38 -16.92
CA LEU A 171 10.77 -1.55 -16.91
C LEU A 171 9.74 -1.46 -18.02
N ALA A 172 9.39 -2.62 -18.57
CA ALA A 172 8.34 -2.69 -19.58
C ALA A 172 6.98 -2.40 -18.93
N LEU A 173 6.34 -1.32 -19.34
CA LEU A 173 5.04 -0.87 -18.86
C LEU A 173 3.98 -0.90 -19.95
N PRO A 174 2.71 -1.09 -19.59
CA PRO A 174 1.59 -0.92 -20.51
C PRO A 174 1.56 0.51 -21.09
N PRO A 175 1.04 0.71 -22.29
CA PRO A 175 0.68 2.04 -22.79
C PRO A 175 -0.26 2.76 -21.81
N LEU A 176 -0.25 4.09 -21.80
CA LEU A 176 -1.02 4.91 -20.86
C LEU A 176 -2.52 4.52 -20.81
N GLU A 177 -3.14 4.30 -21.95
CA GLU A 177 -4.56 3.92 -22.00
C GLU A 177 -4.84 2.53 -21.40
N GLU A 178 -3.89 1.61 -21.50
CA GLU A 178 -3.99 0.30 -20.85
C GLU A 178 -3.78 0.42 -19.33
N ARG A 179 -2.83 1.28 -18.88
CA ARG A 179 -2.63 1.58 -17.44
C ARG A 179 -3.89 2.16 -16.81
N LYS A 180 -4.55 3.12 -17.47
CA LYS A 180 -5.82 3.68 -17.00
C LYS A 180 -6.90 2.63 -16.79
N LYS A 181 -7.09 1.73 -17.77
CA LYS A 181 -8.07 0.64 -17.67
C LYS A 181 -7.75 -0.35 -16.55
N ILE A 182 -6.46 -0.68 -16.38
CA ILE A 182 -6.02 -1.53 -15.26
C ILE A 182 -6.32 -0.82 -13.94
N ALA A 183 -5.99 0.48 -13.84
CA ALA A 183 -6.23 1.30 -12.66
C ALA A 183 -7.71 1.37 -12.29
N GLU A 184 -8.61 1.58 -13.26
CA GLU A 184 -10.08 1.60 -13.03
C GLU A 184 -10.59 0.29 -12.43
N ILE A 185 -10.10 -0.85 -12.92
CA ILE A 185 -10.49 -2.17 -12.39
C ILE A 185 -10.00 -2.32 -10.95
N LEU A 186 -8.72 -2.01 -10.70
CA LEU A 186 -8.10 -2.15 -9.38
C LEU A 186 -8.75 -1.21 -8.36
N ASP A 187 -8.96 0.06 -8.70
CA ASP A 187 -9.65 1.04 -7.86
C ASP A 187 -11.08 0.61 -7.51
N THR A 188 -11.80 0.02 -8.48
CA THR A 188 -13.14 -0.53 -8.23
C THR A 188 -13.09 -1.68 -7.23
N GLN A 189 -12.08 -2.54 -7.32
CA GLN A 189 -11.91 -3.65 -6.37
C GLN A 189 -11.52 -3.13 -4.98
N ASP A 190 -10.61 -2.17 -4.88
CA ASP A 190 -10.20 -1.55 -3.62
C ASP A 190 -11.39 -0.88 -2.91
N LYS A 191 -12.20 -0.11 -3.64
CA LYS A 191 -13.46 0.46 -3.12
C LYS A 191 -14.43 -0.61 -2.62
N THR A 192 -14.53 -1.73 -3.34
CA THR A 192 -15.38 -2.85 -2.93
C THR A 192 -14.87 -3.49 -1.63
N ILE A 193 -13.56 -3.70 -1.51
CA ILE A 193 -12.91 -4.22 -0.31
C ILE A 193 -13.15 -3.29 0.88
N GLU A 194 -12.99 -1.98 0.69
CA GLU A 194 -13.23 -0.97 1.72
C GLU A 194 -14.69 -0.98 2.21
N LEU A 195 -15.66 -1.00 1.29
CA LEU A 195 -17.08 -1.08 1.63
C LEU A 195 -17.43 -2.35 2.40
N GLN A 196 -16.87 -3.50 2.01
CA GLN A 196 -17.03 -4.75 2.75
C GLN A 196 -16.41 -4.68 4.15
N GLY A 197 -15.24 -4.07 4.26
CA GLY A 197 -14.58 -3.82 5.56
C GLY A 197 -15.47 -2.98 6.50
N ARG A 198 -16.01 -1.87 6.01
CA ARG A 198 -16.96 -1.02 6.77
C ARG A 198 -18.20 -1.83 7.20
N LYS A 199 -18.74 -2.65 6.31
CA LYS A 199 -19.89 -3.52 6.61
C LYS A 199 -19.58 -4.53 7.70
N ILE A 200 -18.40 -5.13 7.67
CA ILE A 200 -17.95 -6.05 8.71
C ILE A 200 -17.87 -5.36 10.07
N GLU A 201 -17.31 -4.16 10.13
CA GLU A 201 -17.21 -3.40 11.39
C GLU A 201 -18.59 -2.98 11.94
N GLU A 202 -19.53 -2.60 11.08
CA GLU A 202 -20.92 -2.34 11.46
C GLU A 202 -21.57 -3.58 12.05
N LEU A 203 -21.41 -4.74 11.41
CA LEU A 203 -21.96 -6.02 11.90
C LEU A 203 -21.33 -6.45 13.23
N LYS A 204 -20.03 -6.23 13.41
CA LYS A 204 -19.35 -6.48 14.70
C LYS A 204 -19.92 -5.58 15.80
N ARG A 205 -20.13 -4.29 15.51
CA ARG A 205 -20.75 -3.34 16.45
C ARG A 205 -22.17 -3.73 16.80
N PHE A 206 -22.96 -4.11 15.78
CA PHE A 206 -24.33 -4.61 15.98
C PHE A 206 -24.36 -5.88 16.87
N LYS A 207 -23.50 -6.86 16.55
CA LYS A 207 -23.36 -8.09 17.36
C LYS A 207 -23.00 -7.75 18.81
N LYS A 208 -22.06 -6.85 19.05
CA LYS A 208 -21.70 -6.40 20.40
C LYS A 208 -22.89 -5.78 21.12
N GLY A 209 -23.65 -4.90 20.46
CA GLY A 209 -24.86 -4.30 21.02
C GLY A 209 -25.95 -5.33 21.33
N CYS A 210 -26.11 -6.37 20.51
CA CYS A 210 -27.01 -7.48 20.82
C CYS A 210 -26.57 -8.25 22.07
N LEU A 211 -25.27 -8.58 22.18
CA LEU A 211 -24.74 -9.27 23.36
C LEU A 211 -24.96 -8.47 24.64
N GLU A 212 -24.69 -7.14 24.60
CA GLU A 212 -24.87 -6.26 25.76
C GLU A 212 -26.33 -6.11 26.20
N LYS A 213 -27.28 -6.26 25.29
CA LYS A 213 -28.72 -6.03 25.55
C LYS A 213 -29.52 -7.32 25.75
N MET A 214 -29.08 -8.42 25.16
CA MET A 214 -29.79 -9.69 25.20
C MET A 214 -29.29 -10.62 26.31
N PHE A 215 -28.21 -10.28 27.00
CA PHE A 215 -27.70 -10.97 28.18
C PHE A 215 -27.82 -10.09 29.40
N PRO A 216 -28.19 -10.68 30.60
CA PRO A 216 -28.28 -9.91 31.84
C PRO A 216 -26.90 -9.37 32.25
N ARG A 217 -26.84 -8.15 32.72
CA ARG A 217 -25.62 -7.57 33.33
C ARG A 217 -25.46 -8.12 34.76
N LYS A 218 -24.25 -7.98 35.32
CA LYS A 218 -23.95 -8.36 36.70
C LYS A 218 -24.99 -7.74 37.67
N GLY A 219 -25.70 -8.58 38.41
CA GLY A 219 -26.76 -8.16 39.34
C GLY A 219 -28.17 -8.05 38.73
N GLN A 220 -28.34 -8.25 37.45
CA GLN A 220 -29.65 -8.30 36.80
C GLN A 220 -30.09 -9.76 36.60
N LYS A 221 -31.37 -10.03 36.75
CA LYS A 221 -31.99 -11.36 36.51
C LYS A 221 -32.63 -11.49 35.13
N VAL A 222 -32.79 -10.35 34.40
CA VAL A 222 -33.45 -10.31 33.11
C VAL A 222 -32.65 -9.37 32.20
N PRO A 223 -32.42 -9.71 30.94
CA PRO A 223 -31.74 -8.84 29.98
C PRO A 223 -32.63 -7.63 29.60
N GLU A 224 -32.00 -6.56 29.08
CA GLU A 224 -32.72 -5.37 28.61
C GLU A 224 -33.67 -5.67 27.43
N LYS A 225 -33.27 -6.59 26.55
CA LYS A 225 -34.07 -7.05 25.40
C LYS A 225 -34.20 -8.57 25.40
N ARG A 226 -35.43 -9.03 25.19
CA ARG A 226 -35.75 -10.44 25.14
C ARG A 226 -36.81 -10.72 24.06
N PHE A 227 -36.79 -11.88 23.49
CA PHE A 227 -37.81 -12.27 22.53
C PHE A 227 -39.19 -12.43 23.23
N PRO A 228 -40.28 -12.07 22.52
CA PRO A 228 -41.63 -12.29 23.05
C PRO A 228 -41.85 -13.77 23.48
N GLY A 229 -42.54 -13.98 24.59
CA GLY A 229 -42.82 -15.30 25.12
C GLY A 229 -41.79 -15.85 26.10
N PHE A 230 -40.63 -15.22 26.26
CA PHE A 230 -39.61 -15.62 27.25
C PHE A 230 -39.61 -14.63 28.43
N THR A 231 -40.26 -14.99 29.54
CA THR A 231 -40.49 -14.10 30.69
C THR A 231 -39.75 -14.52 31.96
N ASP A 232 -39.26 -15.77 32.02
CA ASP A 232 -38.60 -16.32 33.21
C ASP A 232 -37.24 -15.65 33.49
N ASN A 233 -36.82 -15.69 34.76
CA ASN A 233 -35.47 -15.23 35.14
C ASN A 233 -34.39 -16.09 34.45
N TRP A 234 -33.29 -15.50 34.23
CA TRP A 234 -32.09 -16.19 33.74
C TRP A 234 -31.40 -16.93 34.88
#